data_faeff230715509a8016712a6614193c9
#
_entry.id   faeff230715509a8016712a6614193c9
#
_cell.length_a   1.000
_cell.length_b   1.000
_cell.length_c   1.000
_cell.angle_alpha   90.00
_cell.angle_beta   90.00
_cell.angle_gamma   90.00
#
_symmetry.space_group_name_H-M   'P 1'
#
loop_
_entity.id
_entity.type
_entity.pdbx_description
1 polymer ?
#
loop_
_entity_poly.entity_id
_entity_poly.type
_entity_poly.pdbx_seq_one_letter_code
_entity_poly.pdbx_strand_id
1 'polypeptide(L)'
;LAALPRDIRSARLLARAHDDRVSDPGFGSADDSMRLRHSIEFRNPASLNRDVVEVLRRHRVALAFSHSTAWPYTEEITADFVYLRLHGPEALYDSGYGEEALKGWAERILAWSRGDEPEDAHRITDWPPPPAGSRDVFVYFDNDGHAHAPHDALALRRLVHEARQNSI
;
A
#
# COMPACT_ATOMS: atom_id res chain seq x y z
N LEU A 1 -1.81 -9.57 -14.89
CA LEU A 1 -2.07 -8.17 -14.53
C LEU A 1 -2.74 -7.38 -15.66
N ALA A 2 -2.52 -7.76 -16.93
CA ALA A 2 -3.13 -7.05 -18.07
C ALA A 2 -4.67 -7.06 -18.05
N ALA A 3 -5.28 -8.06 -17.46
CA ALA A 3 -6.74 -8.20 -17.35
C ALA A 3 -7.37 -7.42 -16.19
N LEU A 4 -6.57 -6.76 -15.34
CA LEU A 4 -7.11 -5.97 -14.23
C LEU A 4 -7.86 -4.74 -14.75
N PRO A 5 -9.11 -4.49 -14.32
CA PRO A 5 -9.88 -3.33 -14.76
C PRO A 5 -9.24 -2.04 -14.22
N ARG A 6 -9.20 -0.99 -15.05
CA ARG A 6 -8.55 0.28 -14.69
C ARG A 6 -9.53 1.39 -14.32
N ASP A 7 -10.80 1.16 -14.54
CA ASP A 7 -11.93 2.04 -14.22
C ASP A 7 -13.17 1.23 -13.88
N ILE A 8 -14.19 1.90 -13.35
CA ILE A 8 -15.46 1.26 -12.97
C ILE A 8 -16.18 0.67 -14.19
N ARG A 9 -16.10 1.29 -15.37
CA ARG A 9 -16.70 0.74 -16.60
C ARG A 9 -16.11 -0.63 -16.92
N SER A 10 -14.79 -0.76 -16.96
CA SER A 10 -14.10 -2.03 -17.24
C SER A 10 -14.39 -3.07 -16.15
N ALA A 11 -14.49 -2.65 -14.89
CA ALA A 11 -14.86 -3.55 -13.80
C ALA A 11 -16.29 -4.08 -13.95
N ARG A 12 -17.24 -3.23 -14.34
CA ARG A 12 -18.62 -3.65 -14.61
C ARG A 12 -18.71 -4.64 -15.78
N LEU A 13 -17.94 -4.39 -16.85
CA LEU A 13 -17.90 -5.32 -17.99
C LEU A 13 -17.34 -6.69 -17.55
N LEU A 14 -16.28 -6.70 -16.75
CA LEU A 14 -15.72 -7.93 -16.20
C LEU A 14 -16.72 -8.64 -15.28
N ALA A 15 -17.40 -7.89 -14.41
CA ALA A 15 -18.36 -8.44 -13.47
C ALA A 15 -19.59 -9.07 -14.18
N ARG A 16 -20.02 -8.55 -15.32
CA ARG A 16 -21.11 -9.15 -16.13
C ARG A 16 -20.79 -10.54 -16.67
N ALA A 17 -19.52 -10.92 -16.71
CA ALA A 17 -19.06 -12.25 -17.13
C ALA A 17 -19.05 -13.27 -15.97
N HIS A 18 -19.69 -12.97 -14.84
CA HIS A 18 -19.82 -13.89 -13.70
C HIS A 18 -20.72 -15.09 -14.04
N ASP A 19 -20.58 -16.14 -13.25
CA ASP A 19 -21.49 -17.28 -13.27
C ASP A 19 -22.59 -17.13 -12.20
N ASP A 20 -23.43 -18.16 -12.06
CA ASP A 20 -24.58 -18.22 -11.15
C ASP A 20 -24.25 -18.17 -9.65
N ARG A 21 -22.97 -18.25 -9.28
CA ARG A 21 -22.51 -18.10 -7.90
C ARG A 21 -22.61 -16.65 -7.40
N VAL A 22 -22.72 -15.69 -8.29
CA VAL A 22 -22.89 -14.26 -7.98
C VAL A 22 -24.29 -13.83 -8.40
N SER A 23 -25.16 -13.57 -7.43
CA SER A 23 -26.55 -13.20 -7.68
C SER A 23 -26.74 -11.78 -8.20
N ASP A 24 -25.89 -10.84 -7.75
CA ASP A 24 -25.90 -9.44 -8.19
C ASP A 24 -24.46 -8.88 -8.22
N PRO A 25 -23.91 -8.63 -9.42
CA PRO A 25 -22.59 -8.02 -9.58
C PRO A 25 -22.60 -6.50 -9.40
N GLY A 26 -23.64 -5.93 -8.80
CA GLY A 26 -23.91 -4.50 -8.76
C GLY A 26 -22.77 -3.64 -8.22
N PHE A 27 -22.41 -2.61 -8.99
CA PHE A 27 -21.46 -1.56 -8.60
C PHE A 27 -22.17 -0.29 -8.11
N GLY A 28 -23.47 -0.37 -7.82
CA GLY A 28 -24.26 0.77 -7.37
C GLY A 28 -24.17 1.97 -8.33
N SER A 29 -24.13 3.18 -7.80
CA SER A 29 -24.11 4.44 -8.55
C SER A 29 -22.71 5.00 -8.79
N ALA A 30 -21.65 4.19 -8.69
CA ALA A 30 -20.28 4.65 -8.92
C ALA A 30 -20.09 5.17 -10.35
N ASP A 31 -19.35 6.27 -10.48
CA ASP A 31 -19.00 6.87 -11.77
C ASP A 31 -18.15 5.90 -12.59
N ASP A 32 -18.54 5.66 -13.82
CA ASP A 32 -17.86 4.76 -14.76
C ASP A 32 -16.40 5.19 -15.05
N SER A 33 -16.12 6.48 -14.98
CA SER A 33 -14.77 7.04 -15.21
C SER A 33 -13.85 6.95 -14.00
N MET A 34 -14.37 6.59 -12.83
CA MET A 34 -13.56 6.48 -11.60
C MET A 34 -12.43 5.49 -11.82
N ARG A 35 -11.19 5.97 -11.63
CA ARG A 35 -9.99 5.16 -11.78
C ARG A 35 -9.87 4.12 -10.67
N LEU A 36 -9.54 2.89 -11.07
CA LEU A 36 -9.16 1.82 -10.16
C LEU A 36 -7.65 1.66 -10.14
N ARG A 37 -7.11 1.52 -8.94
CA ARG A 37 -5.69 1.21 -8.67
C ARG A 37 -5.60 -0.14 -7.99
N HIS A 38 -4.52 -0.86 -8.25
CA HIS A 38 -4.34 -2.21 -7.76
C HIS A 38 -3.05 -2.31 -6.97
N SER A 39 -3.09 -3.02 -5.84
CA SER A 39 -1.90 -3.44 -5.11
C SER A 39 -1.89 -4.97 -4.98
N ILE A 40 -0.70 -5.53 -4.83
CA ILE A 40 -0.49 -6.95 -4.58
C ILE A 40 0.48 -7.13 -3.43
N GLU A 41 0.14 -7.99 -2.49
CA GLU A 41 1.00 -8.40 -1.39
C GLU A 41 1.57 -9.78 -1.69
N PHE A 42 2.89 -9.92 -1.59
CA PHE A 42 3.56 -11.20 -1.70
C PHE A 42 4.02 -11.68 -0.32
N ARG A 43 3.73 -12.95 -0.04
CA ARG A 43 4.13 -13.62 1.21
C ARG A 43 5.28 -14.61 1.00
N ASN A 44 5.60 -14.93 -0.25
CA ASN A 44 6.73 -15.77 -0.61
C ASN A 44 7.94 -14.88 -0.94
N PRO A 45 9.09 -15.03 -0.23
CA PRO A 45 10.30 -14.25 -0.50
C PRO A 45 10.80 -14.38 -1.95
N ALA A 46 10.61 -15.53 -2.59
CA ALA A 46 11.00 -15.74 -3.98
C ALA A 46 10.27 -14.84 -4.98
N SER A 47 9.13 -14.27 -4.57
CA SER A 47 8.37 -13.32 -5.39
C SER A 47 8.92 -11.89 -5.31
N LEU A 48 9.81 -11.60 -4.36
CA LEU A 48 10.45 -10.29 -4.23
C LEU A 48 11.76 -10.27 -5.05
N ASN A 49 11.64 -10.11 -6.34
CA ASN A 49 12.76 -10.11 -7.27
C ASN A 49 12.58 -9.06 -8.38
N ARG A 50 13.65 -8.80 -9.13
CA ARG A 50 13.73 -7.78 -10.18
C ARG A 50 12.67 -7.97 -11.28
N ASP A 51 12.42 -9.20 -11.68
CA ASP A 51 11.48 -9.51 -12.78
C ASP A 51 10.05 -9.17 -12.37
N VAL A 52 9.69 -9.45 -11.11
CA VAL A 52 8.40 -9.08 -10.54
C VAL A 52 8.26 -7.57 -10.45
N VAL A 53 9.29 -6.85 -9.99
CA VAL A 53 9.29 -5.37 -9.96
C VAL A 53 9.04 -4.80 -11.35
N GLU A 54 9.73 -5.30 -12.38
CA GLU A 54 9.54 -4.86 -13.76
C GLU A 54 8.10 -5.05 -14.24
N VAL A 55 7.53 -6.23 -13.98
CA VAL A 55 6.14 -6.53 -14.36
C VAL A 55 5.15 -5.63 -13.62
N LEU A 56 5.34 -5.40 -12.32
CA LEU A 56 4.47 -4.52 -11.53
C LEU A 56 4.53 -3.08 -12.05
N ARG A 57 5.73 -2.55 -12.31
CA ARG A 57 5.93 -1.19 -12.86
C ARG A 57 5.29 -1.04 -14.24
N ARG A 58 5.48 -2.02 -15.14
CA ARG A 58 4.86 -2.05 -16.47
C ARG A 58 3.34 -1.96 -16.39
N HIS A 59 2.75 -2.64 -15.41
CA HIS A 59 1.30 -2.70 -15.21
C HIS A 59 0.78 -1.68 -14.20
N ARG A 60 1.62 -0.80 -13.62
CA ARG A 60 1.24 0.19 -12.61
C ARG A 60 0.44 -0.44 -11.45
N VAL A 61 0.92 -1.57 -10.96
CA VAL A 61 0.37 -2.25 -9.78
C VAL A 61 1.32 -1.99 -8.63
N ALA A 62 0.81 -1.48 -7.51
CA ALA A 62 1.63 -1.23 -6.33
C ALA A 62 2.03 -2.56 -5.68
N LEU A 63 3.31 -2.69 -5.33
CA LEU A 63 3.74 -3.69 -4.39
C LEU A 63 3.33 -3.23 -3.00
N ALA A 64 2.57 -4.04 -2.27
CA ALA A 64 2.22 -3.73 -0.90
C ALA A 64 3.46 -3.89 0.00
N PHE A 65 3.75 -2.85 0.79
CA PHE A 65 4.76 -2.90 1.83
C PHE A 65 4.14 -3.55 3.06
N SER A 66 4.50 -4.79 3.33
CA SER A 66 3.91 -5.57 4.41
C SER A 66 4.90 -5.69 5.57
N HIS A 67 4.80 -4.77 6.54
CA HIS A 67 5.64 -4.80 7.74
C HIS A 67 5.13 -5.86 8.72
N SER A 68 5.86 -6.97 8.79
CA SER A 68 5.47 -8.16 9.54
C SER A 68 6.69 -8.97 9.94
N THR A 69 6.60 -9.70 11.05
CA THR A 69 7.59 -10.68 11.46
C THR A 69 7.51 -12.00 10.68
N ALA A 70 6.42 -12.23 9.94
CA ALA A 70 6.11 -13.49 9.27
C ALA A 70 6.38 -13.49 7.75
N TRP A 71 6.45 -12.32 7.11
CA TRP A 71 6.58 -12.19 5.66
C TRP A 71 7.74 -11.30 5.27
N PRO A 72 8.24 -11.44 4.04
CA PRO A 72 9.32 -10.61 3.55
C PRO A 72 8.86 -9.16 3.41
N TYR A 73 9.71 -8.23 3.82
CA TYR A 73 9.46 -6.80 3.77
C TYR A 73 10.28 -6.13 2.67
N THR A 74 9.67 -5.17 1.98
CA THR A 74 10.34 -4.29 1.02
C THR A 74 9.58 -2.97 0.90
N GLU A 75 10.28 -1.92 0.49
CA GLU A 75 9.75 -0.58 0.19
C GLU A 75 9.93 -0.23 -1.30
N GLU A 76 9.95 -1.23 -2.16
CA GLU A 76 10.09 -1.05 -3.60
C GLU A 76 8.85 -0.39 -4.21
N ILE A 77 8.95 0.86 -4.65
CA ILE A 77 7.86 1.60 -5.28
C ILE A 77 7.68 1.13 -6.72
N THR A 78 6.48 0.62 -7.03
CA THR A 78 6.15 0.06 -8.35
C THR A 78 5.00 0.78 -9.06
N ALA A 79 4.34 1.74 -8.39
CA ALA A 79 3.21 2.51 -8.93
C ALA A 79 3.27 3.98 -8.50
N ASP A 80 2.25 4.75 -8.89
CA ASP A 80 2.08 6.16 -8.53
C ASP A 80 1.44 6.38 -7.14
N PHE A 81 1.38 5.32 -6.33
CA PHE A 81 0.93 5.36 -4.95
C PHE A 81 1.64 4.28 -4.13
N VAL A 82 1.60 4.43 -2.81
CA VAL A 82 2.12 3.46 -1.84
C VAL A 82 0.95 2.82 -1.09
N TYR A 83 1.06 1.52 -0.86
CA TYR A 83 0.12 0.73 -0.06
C TYR A 83 0.88 0.02 1.05
N LEU A 84 0.71 0.47 2.28
CA LEU A 84 1.42 -0.01 3.47
C LEU A 84 0.47 -0.79 4.37
N ARG A 85 0.90 -1.96 4.83
CA ARG A 85 0.21 -2.78 5.83
C ARG A 85 1.12 -3.01 7.04
N LEU A 86 0.61 -2.71 8.21
CA LEU A 86 1.32 -2.76 9.50
C LEU A 86 0.70 -3.86 10.37
N HIS A 87 1.36 -5.01 10.43
CA HIS A 87 0.84 -6.24 11.06
C HIS A 87 1.35 -6.46 12.50
N GLY A 88 2.09 -5.54 13.06
CA GLY A 88 2.73 -5.64 14.36
C GLY A 88 4.26 -5.81 14.24
N PRO A 89 5.04 -5.05 15.05
CA PRO A 89 6.50 -5.04 14.95
C PRO A 89 7.18 -6.25 15.59
N GLU A 90 6.59 -6.84 16.63
CA GLU A 90 7.20 -7.91 17.43
C GLU A 90 6.41 -9.21 17.34
N ALA A 91 5.10 -9.14 17.39
CA ALA A 91 4.20 -10.28 17.29
C ALA A 91 3.14 -10.01 16.23
N LEU A 92 2.97 -10.97 15.32
CA LEU A 92 2.03 -10.87 14.21
C LEU A 92 0.60 -10.66 14.76
N TYR A 93 -0.04 -9.58 14.34
CA TYR A 93 -1.39 -9.15 14.72
C TYR A 93 -1.59 -8.76 16.20
N ASP A 94 -0.57 -8.92 17.06
CA ASP A 94 -0.75 -8.84 18.52
C ASP A 94 0.12 -7.77 19.21
N SER A 95 1.06 -7.14 18.52
CA SER A 95 1.88 -6.07 19.08
C SER A 95 1.52 -4.69 18.55
N GLY A 96 1.46 -3.70 19.45
CA GLY A 96 1.31 -2.29 19.12
C GLY A 96 2.61 -1.67 18.65
N TYR A 97 2.51 -0.59 17.87
CA TYR A 97 3.65 0.22 17.48
C TYR A 97 3.93 1.28 18.56
N GLY A 98 5.14 1.30 19.09
CA GLY A 98 5.56 2.34 20.00
C GLY A 98 5.66 3.71 19.32
N GLU A 99 5.64 4.79 20.11
CA GLU A 99 5.65 6.18 19.59
C GLU A 99 6.84 6.44 18.65
N GLU A 100 8.02 5.93 18.96
CA GLU A 100 9.22 6.10 18.14
C GLU A 100 9.09 5.41 16.77
N ALA A 101 8.54 4.20 16.74
CA ALA A 101 8.27 3.50 15.49
C ALA A 101 7.22 4.24 14.65
N LEU A 102 6.18 4.78 15.28
CA LEU A 102 5.17 5.58 14.57
C LEU A 102 5.72 6.90 14.04
N LYS A 103 6.68 7.54 14.72
CA LYS A 103 7.40 8.71 14.19
C LYS A 103 8.20 8.34 12.95
N GLY A 104 8.95 7.25 12.98
CA GLY A 104 9.68 6.75 11.80
C GLY A 104 8.74 6.46 10.62
N TRP A 105 7.57 5.86 10.88
CA TRP A 105 6.56 5.67 9.83
C TRP A 105 6.00 6.99 9.29
N ALA A 106 5.77 7.99 10.16
CA ALA A 106 5.31 9.31 9.72
C ALA A 106 6.31 9.99 8.77
N GLU A 107 7.61 9.92 9.07
CA GLU A 107 8.69 10.45 8.22
C GLU A 107 8.73 9.75 6.85
N ARG A 108 8.64 8.41 6.81
CA ARG A 108 8.57 7.63 5.57
C ARG A 108 7.34 7.99 4.73
N ILE A 109 6.17 8.06 5.36
CA ILE A 109 4.92 8.46 4.71
C ILE A 109 5.05 9.86 4.09
N LEU A 110 5.67 10.80 4.79
CA LEU A 110 5.87 12.15 4.28
C LEU A 110 6.85 12.18 3.10
N ALA A 111 7.93 11.41 3.13
CA ALA A 111 8.84 11.27 2.00
C ALA A 111 8.10 10.74 0.76
N TRP A 112 7.41 9.60 0.90
CA TRP A 112 6.63 9.04 -0.21
C TRP A 112 5.55 9.99 -0.73
N SER A 113 4.85 10.71 0.17
CA SER A 113 3.79 11.65 -0.22
C SER A 113 4.30 12.84 -1.04
N ARG A 114 5.56 13.24 -0.85
CA ARG A 114 6.23 14.28 -1.64
C ARG A 114 6.84 13.79 -2.95
N GLY A 115 6.72 12.52 -3.26
CA GLY A 115 7.33 11.92 -4.44
C GLY A 115 8.75 11.38 -4.22
N ASP A 116 9.27 11.50 -3.00
CA ASP A 116 10.60 11.03 -2.61
C ASP A 116 10.56 9.57 -2.10
N GLU A 117 11.74 9.08 -1.69
CA GLU A 117 11.93 7.83 -0.97
C GLU A 117 12.80 8.08 0.27
N PRO A 118 12.62 7.33 1.37
CA PRO A 118 13.61 7.31 2.46
C PRO A 118 14.98 6.85 1.96
N GLU A 119 16.05 7.46 2.47
CA GLU A 119 17.43 7.11 2.08
C GLU A 119 17.78 5.65 2.42
N ASP A 120 17.21 5.14 3.50
CA ASP A 120 17.37 3.77 4.02
C ASP A 120 16.29 2.81 3.52
N ALA A 121 15.55 3.14 2.44
CA ALA A 121 14.48 2.31 1.93
C ALA A 121 14.95 0.89 1.58
N HIS A 122 14.22 -0.11 2.05
CA HIS A 122 14.48 -1.52 1.76
C HIS A 122 14.03 -1.89 0.35
N ARG A 123 14.88 -1.67 -0.66
CA ARG A 123 14.55 -1.89 -2.06
C ARG A 123 15.04 -3.25 -2.58
N ILE A 124 14.35 -3.75 -3.60
CA ILE A 124 14.72 -4.96 -4.36
C ILE A 124 15.71 -4.58 -5.49
N THR A 125 15.54 -3.37 -6.04
CA THR A 125 16.32 -2.89 -7.18
C THR A 125 17.02 -1.58 -6.85
N ASP A 126 18.04 -1.25 -7.65
CA ASP A 126 18.72 0.03 -7.68
C ASP A 126 18.05 1.04 -8.63
N TRP A 127 16.93 0.67 -9.24
CA TRP A 127 16.22 1.53 -10.17
C TRP A 127 15.54 2.70 -9.45
N PRO A 128 15.55 3.89 -10.03
CA PRO A 128 14.78 4.98 -9.46
C PRO A 128 13.28 4.63 -9.43
N PRO A 129 12.53 5.13 -8.45
CA PRO A 129 11.09 4.92 -8.39
C PRO A 129 10.39 5.52 -9.62
N PRO A 130 9.20 5.04 -9.99
CA PRO A 130 8.40 5.71 -11.00
C PRO A 130 8.25 7.20 -10.67
N PRO A 131 8.52 8.11 -11.62
CA PRO A 131 8.49 9.55 -11.34
C PRO A 131 7.08 9.99 -10.92
N ALA A 132 7.01 10.77 -9.84
CA ALA A 132 5.79 11.38 -9.33
C ALA A 132 6.13 12.67 -8.59
N GLY A 133 5.36 13.74 -8.80
CA GLY A 133 5.48 14.97 -8.01
C GLY A 133 4.89 14.84 -6.61
N SER A 134 3.99 13.87 -6.43
CA SER A 134 3.41 13.45 -5.15
C SER A 134 2.82 12.06 -5.30
N ARG A 135 2.65 11.34 -4.17
CA ARG A 135 1.99 10.03 -4.13
C ARG A 135 0.92 10.00 -3.05
N ASP A 136 -0.19 9.34 -3.34
CA ASP A 136 -1.08 8.90 -2.28
C ASP A 136 -0.42 7.77 -1.49
N VAL A 137 -0.55 7.81 -0.18
CA VAL A 137 -0.06 6.76 0.71
C VAL A 137 -1.23 6.20 1.50
N PHE A 138 -1.57 4.95 1.23
CA PHE A 138 -2.61 4.22 1.96
C PHE A 138 -1.95 3.37 3.04
N VAL A 139 -2.39 3.55 4.29
CA VAL A 139 -1.84 2.83 5.44
C VAL A 139 -2.95 2.07 6.15
N TYR A 140 -2.76 0.79 6.31
CA TYR A 140 -3.67 -0.09 7.03
C TYR A 140 -2.95 -0.77 8.17
N PHE A 141 -3.55 -0.72 9.34
CA PHE A 141 -3.10 -1.44 10.52
C PHE A 141 -3.90 -2.73 10.64
N ASP A 142 -3.18 -3.84 10.75
CA ASP A 142 -3.73 -5.19 10.88
C ASP A 142 -3.31 -5.83 12.22
N ASN A 143 -2.80 -5.04 13.15
CA ASN A 143 -2.42 -5.47 14.50
C ASN A 143 -3.61 -5.34 15.47
N ASP A 144 -4.69 -6.09 15.18
CA ASP A 144 -5.97 -5.98 15.87
C ASP A 144 -5.98 -6.56 17.29
N GLY A 145 -5.02 -7.40 17.62
CA GLY A 145 -4.85 -7.94 18.96
C GLY A 145 -4.85 -6.82 20.00
N HIS A 146 -5.59 -6.99 21.07
CA HIS A 146 -5.76 -5.98 22.13
C HIS A 146 -6.19 -4.58 21.67
N ALA A 147 -6.81 -4.48 20.47
CA ALA A 147 -7.25 -3.22 19.85
C ALA A 147 -6.11 -2.23 19.53
N HIS A 148 -4.90 -2.70 19.25
CA HIS A 148 -3.78 -1.82 18.91
C HIS A 148 -4.03 -1.03 17.62
N ALA A 149 -4.55 -1.65 16.57
CA ALA A 149 -4.72 -1.05 15.25
C ALA A 149 -5.42 0.33 15.27
N PRO A 150 -6.60 0.53 15.89
CA PRO A 150 -7.25 1.83 15.91
C PRO A 150 -6.45 2.89 16.68
N HIS A 151 -5.78 2.52 17.78
CA HIS A 151 -4.96 3.44 18.56
C HIS A 151 -3.71 3.88 17.78
N ASP A 152 -3.01 2.94 17.17
CA ASP A 152 -1.82 3.22 16.37
C ASP A 152 -2.15 4.05 15.13
N ALA A 153 -3.29 3.78 14.47
CA ALA A 153 -3.76 4.56 13.33
C ALA A 153 -4.06 6.02 13.70
N LEU A 154 -4.70 6.25 14.85
CA LEU A 154 -4.96 7.60 15.35
C LEU A 154 -3.68 8.34 15.72
N ALA A 155 -2.74 7.65 16.38
CA ALA A 155 -1.44 8.21 16.75
C ALA A 155 -0.61 8.56 15.51
N LEU A 156 -0.52 7.66 14.53
CA LEU A 156 0.19 7.90 13.28
C LEU A 156 -0.41 9.10 12.51
N ARG A 157 -1.74 9.18 12.43
CA ARG A 157 -2.43 10.30 11.77
C ARG A 157 -2.05 11.64 12.42
N ARG A 158 -2.01 11.71 13.74
CA ARG A 158 -1.59 12.90 14.50
C ARG A 158 -0.13 13.27 14.16
N LEU A 159 0.79 12.31 14.22
CA LEU A 159 2.21 12.53 13.95
C LEU A 159 2.45 13.03 12.52
N VAL A 160 1.79 12.45 11.52
CA VAL A 160 1.87 12.92 10.12
C VAL A 160 1.34 14.36 9.99
N HIS A 161 0.27 14.70 10.68
CA HIS A 161 -0.28 16.06 10.66
C HIS A 161 0.68 17.08 11.26
N GLU A 162 1.22 16.80 12.45
CA GLU A 162 2.19 17.63 13.16
C GLU A 162 3.47 17.85 12.33
N ALA A 163 4.01 16.79 11.75
CA ALA A 163 5.23 16.87 10.94
C ALA A 163 5.03 17.67 9.64
N ARG A 164 3.83 17.62 9.04
CA ARG A 164 3.48 18.50 7.89
C ARG A 164 3.48 19.97 8.26
N GLN A 165 2.99 20.33 9.44
CA GLN A 165 2.95 21.73 9.90
C GLN A 165 4.36 22.26 10.17
N ASN A 166 5.27 21.44 10.66
CA ASN A 166 6.65 21.83 10.97
C ASN A 166 7.55 21.91 9.72
N SER A 167 7.08 21.47 8.56
CA SER A 167 7.84 21.45 7.28
C SER A 167 7.51 22.64 6.37
N ILE A 168 6.66 23.59 6.83
CA ILE A 168 6.29 24.85 6.16
C ILE A 168 7.09 25.99 6.79
#